data_da1f709fb5d84105aee09abf1343e989
#
_entry.id   da1f709fb5d84105aee09abf1343e989
#
_cell.length_a   1.000
_cell.length_b   1.000
_cell.length_c   1.000
_cell.angle_alpha   90.00
_cell.angle_beta   90.00
_cell.angle_gamma   90.00
#
_symmetry.space_group_name_H-M   'P 1'
#
loop_
_entity.id
_entity.type
_entity.pdbx_description
1 polymer ?
#
loop_
_entity_poly.entity_id
_entity_poly.type
_entity_poly.pdbx_seq_one_letter_code
_entity_poly.pdbx_strand_id
1 'polypeptide(L)'
;VTVPEDFLNTVAMPDGVVLRDMNDGDLAAVEQLERRLFPVDAWPLQMFVDELAQPETRRYVVAESDGGIVAYAGLMCVQPIADIQTIAVVPEFEGRGIGSAVLAELIAEARRRGADDVLLEVRADNPRAQQLYLRFGFEQIHIRTRYYRDGTDALIMRLPLVDGLATEGLASDGPATEGPTA
;
A
#
# COMPACT_ATOMS: atom_id res chain seq x y z
N VAL A 1 -4.44 -10.19 -11.63
CA VAL A 1 -3.60 -11.34 -11.20
C VAL A 1 -3.25 -11.12 -9.74
N THR A 2 -3.78 -11.93 -8.86
CA THR A 2 -3.52 -11.88 -7.42
C THR A 2 -2.08 -12.28 -7.13
N VAL A 3 -1.39 -11.56 -6.25
CA VAL A 3 -0.03 -11.96 -5.82
C VAL A 3 -0.13 -13.26 -5.03
N PRO A 4 0.57 -14.31 -5.42
CA PRO A 4 0.59 -15.56 -4.68
C PRO A 4 1.13 -15.34 -3.26
N GLU A 5 0.55 -16.00 -2.27
CA GLU A 5 1.02 -15.94 -0.88
C GLU A 5 2.47 -16.42 -0.76
N ASP A 6 2.82 -17.44 -1.52
CA ASP A 6 4.18 -17.96 -1.60
C ASP A 6 5.20 -16.89 -2.04
N PHE A 7 4.82 -15.98 -2.93
CA PHE A 7 5.71 -14.89 -3.36
C PHE A 7 5.98 -13.91 -2.19
N LEU A 8 4.96 -13.54 -1.42
CA LEU A 8 5.14 -12.64 -0.27
C LEU A 8 6.07 -13.26 0.77
N ASN A 9 5.96 -14.56 0.99
CA ASN A 9 6.78 -15.32 1.94
C ASN A 9 8.25 -15.46 1.50
N THR A 10 8.56 -15.26 0.21
CA THR A 10 9.94 -15.27 -0.29
C THR A 10 10.66 -13.93 -0.13
N VAL A 11 9.91 -12.85 0.12
CA VAL A 11 10.48 -11.50 0.26
C VAL A 11 10.88 -11.28 1.72
N ALA A 12 12.15 -11.55 2.02
CA ALA A 12 12.71 -11.35 3.35
C ALA A 12 13.34 -9.97 3.52
N MET A 13 13.36 -9.48 4.77
CA MET A 13 14.15 -8.31 5.13
C MET A 13 15.65 -8.62 4.96
N PRO A 14 16.46 -7.70 4.40
CA PRO A 14 17.90 -7.89 4.26
C PRO A 14 18.58 -8.08 5.62
N ASP A 15 19.72 -8.80 5.60
CA ASP A 15 20.55 -8.99 6.79
C ASP A 15 20.94 -7.65 7.43
N GLY A 16 20.86 -7.59 8.75
CA GLY A 16 21.17 -6.38 9.52
C GLY A 16 20.07 -5.32 9.54
N VAL A 17 18.91 -5.60 8.93
CA VAL A 17 17.73 -4.73 9.00
C VAL A 17 16.61 -5.44 9.75
N VAL A 18 16.03 -4.76 10.74
CA VAL A 18 14.92 -5.28 11.55
C VAL A 18 13.66 -4.48 11.28
N LEU A 19 12.58 -5.17 10.90
CA LEU A 19 11.25 -4.57 10.79
C LEU A 19 10.49 -4.74 12.11
N ARG A 20 9.88 -3.67 12.58
CA ARG A 20 9.03 -3.68 13.78
C ARG A 20 7.90 -2.66 13.67
N ASP A 21 6.91 -2.78 14.54
CA ASP A 21 5.87 -1.77 14.64
C ASP A 21 6.46 -0.42 15.10
N MET A 22 5.94 0.66 14.52
CA MET A 22 6.26 2.05 14.91
C MET A 22 5.61 2.36 16.26
N ASN A 23 6.30 3.11 17.08
CA ASN A 23 5.78 3.60 18.36
C ASN A 23 6.07 5.11 18.53
N ASP A 24 5.54 5.70 19.60
CA ASP A 24 5.67 7.13 19.86
C ASP A 24 7.13 7.62 19.93
N GLY A 25 8.05 6.76 20.36
CA GLY A 25 9.48 7.07 20.43
C GLY A 25 10.13 7.27 19.05
N ASP A 26 9.51 6.75 17.99
CA ASP A 26 10.01 6.84 16.63
C ASP A 26 9.61 8.14 15.93
N LEU A 27 8.56 8.80 16.41
CA LEU A 27 7.89 9.91 15.74
C LEU A 27 8.83 11.05 15.37
N ALA A 28 9.76 11.41 16.24
CA ALA A 28 10.71 12.49 15.97
C ALA A 28 11.66 12.15 14.82
N ALA A 29 12.14 10.89 14.76
CA ALA A 29 13.02 10.42 13.70
C ALA A 29 12.26 10.28 12.37
N VAL A 30 11.04 9.75 12.41
CA VAL A 30 10.18 9.62 11.22
C VAL A 30 9.82 10.98 10.65
N GLU A 31 9.46 11.98 11.47
CA GLU A 31 9.19 13.34 11.00
C GLU A 31 10.42 13.98 10.32
N GLN A 32 11.61 13.77 10.86
CA GLN A 32 12.83 14.27 10.22
C GLN A 32 13.07 13.62 8.86
N LEU A 33 12.86 12.30 8.75
CA LEU A 33 12.95 11.57 7.49
C LEU A 33 11.87 12.04 6.50
N GLU A 34 10.64 12.17 6.95
CA GLU A 34 9.52 12.66 6.14
C GLU A 34 9.82 14.01 5.50
N ARG A 35 10.29 14.98 6.30
CA ARG A 35 10.69 16.31 5.80
C ARG A 35 11.86 16.26 4.82
N ARG A 36 12.80 15.33 5.03
CA ARG A 36 13.95 15.15 4.13
C ARG A 36 13.55 14.52 2.81
N LEU A 37 12.69 13.51 2.86
CA LEU A 37 12.32 12.69 1.70
C LEU A 37 11.19 13.31 0.86
N PHE A 38 10.28 14.04 1.52
CA PHE A 38 9.11 14.67 0.89
C PHE A 38 9.01 16.17 1.21
N PRO A 39 9.99 16.98 0.81
CA PRO A 39 10.10 18.38 1.25
C PRO A 39 8.90 19.25 0.87
N VAL A 40 8.14 18.87 -0.17
CA VAL A 40 6.96 19.62 -0.64
C VAL A 40 5.68 19.13 0.03
N ASP A 41 5.55 17.81 0.23
CA ASP A 41 4.31 17.15 0.64
C ASP A 41 4.46 16.41 1.97
N ALA A 42 5.49 16.72 2.77
CA ALA A 42 5.74 16.09 4.06
C ALA A 42 4.49 16.13 4.97
N TRP A 43 4.19 15.00 5.58
CA TRP A 43 3.16 14.92 6.59
C TRP A 43 3.61 15.64 7.87
N PRO A 44 2.73 16.43 8.49
CA PRO A 44 3.02 17.00 9.79
C PRO A 44 3.07 15.90 10.86
N LEU A 45 3.89 16.09 11.91
CA LEU A 45 4.01 15.16 13.02
C LEU A 45 2.66 14.71 13.60
N GLN A 46 1.72 15.65 13.73
CA GLN A 46 0.39 15.36 14.28
C GLN A 46 -0.35 14.29 13.48
N MET A 47 -0.15 14.22 12.16
CA MET A 47 -0.78 13.18 11.33
C MET A 47 -0.30 11.78 11.73
N PHE A 48 1.00 11.59 11.96
CA PHE A 48 1.53 10.32 12.45
C PHE A 48 1.00 9.97 13.85
N VAL A 49 0.90 10.97 14.75
CA VAL A 49 0.30 10.77 16.08
C VAL A 49 -1.15 10.30 15.96
N ASP A 50 -1.94 10.96 15.11
CA ASP A 50 -3.37 10.63 14.90
C ASP A 50 -3.54 9.24 14.26
N GLU A 51 -2.65 8.85 13.37
CA GLU A 51 -2.64 7.52 12.76
C GLU A 51 -2.29 6.42 13.78
N LEU A 52 -1.25 6.62 14.60
CA LEU A 52 -0.87 5.65 15.64
C LEU A 52 -1.94 5.50 16.74
N ALA A 53 -2.77 6.53 16.95
CA ALA A 53 -3.87 6.49 17.91
C ALA A 53 -5.04 5.57 17.47
N GLN A 54 -5.01 5.00 16.27
CA GLN A 54 -6.09 4.21 15.68
C GLN A 54 -5.67 2.76 15.34
N PRO A 55 -5.14 1.96 16.27
CA PRO A 55 -4.56 0.64 15.98
C PRO A 55 -5.56 -0.35 15.38
N GLU A 56 -6.86 -0.16 15.60
CA GLU A 56 -7.92 -1.01 15.05
C GLU A 56 -7.95 -1.01 13.51
N THR A 57 -7.62 0.15 12.91
CA THR A 57 -7.69 0.34 11.46
C THR A 57 -6.34 0.70 10.85
N ARG A 58 -5.31 0.95 11.66
CA ARG A 58 -3.97 1.38 11.23
C ARG A 58 -2.91 0.39 11.64
N ARG A 59 -1.86 0.30 10.83
CA ARG A 59 -0.59 -0.29 11.24
C ARG A 59 0.56 0.46 10.59
N TYR A 60 1.44 0.97 11.41
CA TYR A 60 2.66 1.64 10.98
C TYR A 60 3.88 0.82 11.41
N VAL A 61 4.87 0.74 10.53
CA VAL A 61 6.10 -0.02 10.75
C VAL A 61 7.32 0.83 10.47
N VAL A 62 8.42 0.52 11.13
CA VAL A 62 9.75 1.05 10.83
C VAL A 62 10.73 -0.08 10.58
N ALA A 63 11.68 0.15 9.68
CA ALA A 63 12.84 -0.72 9.50
C ALA A 63 14.07 -0.02 10.07
N GLU A 64 14.81 -0.72 10.91
CA GLU A 64 16.01 -0.24 11.58
C GLU A 64 17.25 -0.95 11.09
N SER A 65 18.35 -0.21 10.93
CA SER A 65 19.70 -0.73 10.70
C SER A 65 20.70 0.13 11.44
N ASP A 66 21.67 -0.49 12.09
CA ASP A 66 22.74 0.21 12.84
C ASP A 66 22.21 1.24 13.84
N GLY A 67 21.06 0.95 14.46
CA GLY A 67 20.43 1.83 15.47
C GLY A 67 19.70 3.05 14.93
N GLY A 68 19.51 3.14 13.60
CA GLY A 68 18.73 4.21 12.95
C GLY A 68 17.57 3.70 12.11
N ILE A 69 16.50 4.49 11.99
CA ILE A 69 15.38 4.18 11.09
C ILE A 69 15.81 4.44 9.66
N VAL A 70 15.71 3.40 8.82
CA VAL A 70 16.09 3.44 7.41
C VAL A 70 14.91 3.33 6.45
N ALA A 71 13.74 2.94 6.97
CA ALA A 71 12.47 2.96 6.24
C ALA A 71 11.30 3.05 7.22
N TYR A 72 10.18 3.54 6.74
CA TYR A 72 8.90 3.51 7.44
C TYR A 72 7.76 3.36 6.46
N ALA A 73 6.63 2.84 6.92
CA ALA A 73 5.43 2.70 6.12
C ALA A 73 4.19 2.64 7.00
N GLY A 74 3.05 2.96 6.41
CA GLY A 74 1.75 2.93 7.06
C GLY A 74 0.67 2.33 6.20
N LEU A 75 -0.19 1.53 6.83
CA LEU A 75 -1.38 0.91 6.25
C LEU A 75 -2.61 1.36 7.02
N MET A 76 -3.62 1.78 6.30
CA MET A 76 -5.00 1.88 6.78
C MET A 76 -5.79 0.71 6.21
N CYS A 77 -6.59 0.03 7.02
CA CYS A 77 -7.49 -1.02 6.56
C CYS A 77 -8.88 -0.83 7.17
N VAL A 78 -9.83 -0.45 6.32
CA VAL A 78 -11.26 -0.41 6.61
C VAL A 78 -11.92 -1.28 5.56
N GLN A 79 -12.29 -2.51 5.96
CA GLN A 79 -12.83 -3.50 5.03
C GLN A 79 -13.91 -2.94 4.12
N PRO A 80 -13.93 -3.30 2.84
CA PRO A 80 -13.08 -4.32 2.21
C PRO A 80 -11.77 -3.78 1.63
N ILE A 81 -11.40 -2.53 1.90
CA ILE A 81 -10.26 -1.84 1.29
C ILE A 81 -9.14 -1.61 2.31
N ALA A 82 -7.91 -1.84 1.88
CA ALA A 82 -6.71 -1.38 2.55
C ALA A 82 -5.99 -0.34 1.69
N ASP A 83 -5.45 0.70 2.34
CA ASP A 83 -4.68 1.76 1.68
C ASP A 83 -3.27 1.82 2.26
N ILE A 84 -2.25 1.76 1.41
CA ILE A 84 -0.89 2.10 1.80
C ILE A 84 -0.79 3.61 1.80
N GLN A 85 -0.75 4.19 3.00
CA GLN A 85 -0.80 5.63 3.25
C GLN A 85 0.53 6.31 2.96
N THR A 86 1.62 5.65 3.32
CA THR A 86 2.98 6.09 3.09
C THR A 86 3.92 4.89 3.04
N ILE A 87 5.00 5.01 2.28
CA ILE A 87 6.11 4.07 2.25
C ILE A 87 7.36 4.83 1.80
N ALA A 88 8.40 4.78 2.61
CA ALA A 88 9.66 5.47 2.33
C ALA A 88 10.86 4.63 2.76
N VAL A 89 11.92 4.70 1.96
CA VAL A 89 13.23 4.13 2.26
C VAL A 89 14.26 5.25 2.08
N VAL A 90 15.18 5.42 3.03
CA VAL A 90 16.23 6.41 2.88
C VAL A 90 17.11 6.07 1.67
N PRO A 91 17.55 7.06 0.87
CA PRO A 91 18.28 6.82 -0.38
C PRO A 91 19.51 5.94 -0.23
N GLU A 92 20.23 6.05 0.90
CA GLU A 92 21.44 5.28 1.20
C GLU A 92 21.18 3.78 1.38
N PHE A 93 19.92 3.40 1.63
CA PHE A 93 19.47 2.02 1.82
C PHE A 93 18.59 1.50 0.68
N GLU A 94 18.37 2.31 -0.33
CA GLU A 94 17.62 1.88 -1.51
C GLU A 94 18.37 0.79 -2.31
N GLY A 95 17.62 -0.01 -3.08
CA GLY A 95 18.18 -1.08 -3.91
C GLY A 95 18.60 -2.34 -3.13
N ARG A 96 18.41 -2.37 -1.80
CA ARG A 96 18.77 -3.50 -0.94
C ARG A 96 17.59 -4.44 -0.63
N GLY A 97 16.42 -4.22 -1.22
CA GLY A 97 15.23 -5.05 -1.00
C GLY A 97 14.33 -4.59 0.15
N ILE A 98 14.71 -3.57 0.94
CA ILE A 98 13.94 -3.09 2.10
C ILE A 98 12.53 -2.66 1.70
N GLY A 99 12.39 -1.86 0.64
CA GLY A 99 11.07 -1.43 0.16
C GLY A 99 10.17 -2.60 -0.26
N SER A 100 10.75 -3.66 -0.85
CA SER A 100 10.00 -4.86 -1.20
C SER A 100 9.55 -5.63 0.04
N ALA A 101 10.42 -5.78 1.04
CA ALA A 101 10.10 -6.48 2.27
C ALA A 101 9.02 -5.73 3.09
N VAL A 102 9.13 -4.40 3.20
CA VAL A 102 8.12 -3.58 3.86
C VAL A 102 6.78 -3.67 3.14
N LEU A 103 6.77 -3.57 1.80
CA LEU A 103 5.55 -3.69 1.01
C LEU A 103 4.90 -5.08 1.16
N ALA A 104 5.70 -6.16 1.15
CA ALA A 104 5.21 -7.52 1.38
C ALA A 104 4.52 -7.65 2.74
N GLU A 105 5.10 -7.08 3.80
CA GLU A 105 4.52 -7.09 5.15
C GLU A 105 3.19 -6.33 5.20
N LEU A 106 3.09 -5.15 4.56
CA LEU A 106 1.83 -4.40 4.52
C LEU A 106 0.73 -5.15 3.76
N ILE A 107 1.08 -5.81 2.65
CA ILE A 107 0.12 -6.63 1.90
C ILE A 107 -0.33 -7.84 2.74
N ALA A 108 0.60 -8.50 3.44
CA ALA A 108 0.26 -9.60 4.34
C ALA A 108 -0.67 -9.12 5.48
N GLU A 109 -0.43 -7.95 6.04
CA GLU A 109 -1.31 -7.35 7.03
C GLU A 109 -2.70 -7.04 6.48
N ALA A 110 -2.80 -6.46 5.28
CA ALA A 110 -4.08 -6.21 4.61
C ALA A 110 -4.90 -7.51 4.48
N ARG A 111 -4.25 -8.61 4.08
CA ARG A 111 -4.89 -9.95 4.03
C ARG A 111 -5.35 -10.43 5.41
N ARG A 112 -4.50 -10.32 6.43
CA ARG A 112 -4.86 -10.71 7.81
C ARG A 112 -6.08 -9.93 8.32
N ARG A 113 -6.23 -8.67 7.92
CA ARG A 113 -7.37 -7.82 8.25
C ARG A 113 -8.59 -8.06 7.36
N GLY A 114 -8.50 -8.94 6.37
CA GLY A 114 -9.62 -9.32 5.50
C GLY A 114 -9.95 -8.28 4.43
N ALA A 115 -8.96 -7.54 3.94
CA ALA A 115 -9.13 -6.65 2.80
C ALA A 115 -9.25 -7.46 1.50
N ASP A 116 -10.13 -7.04 0.60
CA ASP A 116 -10.27 -7.58 -0.75
C ASP A 116 -9.28 -6.93 -1.72
N ASP A 117 -8.95 -5.68 -1.48
CA ASP A 117 -8.06 -4.87 -2.32
C ASP A 117 -7.07 -4.07 -1.48
N VAL A 118 -5.88 -3.86 -2.05
CA VAL A 118 -4.93 -2.84 -1.57
C VAL A 118 -4.82 -1.73 -2.58
N LEU A 119 -5.01 -0.50 -2.14
CA LEU A 119 -4.82 0.71 -2.92
C LEU A 119 -3.56 1.46 -2.49
N LEU A 120 -3.00 2.24 -3.38
CA LEU A 120 -1.97 3.23 -3.08
C LEU A 120 -1.99 4.37 -4.09
N GLU A 121 -1.38 5.49 -3.70
CA GLU A 121 -1.09 6.62 -4.57
C GLU A 121 0.42 6.74 -4.76
N VAL A 122 0.86 6.93 -5.99
CA VAL A 122 2.27 7.14 -6.31
C VAL A 122 2.44 8.31 -7.27
N ARG A 123 3.48 9.12 -7.05
CA ARG A 123 3.82 10.22 -7.94
C ARG A 123 4.11 9.73 -9.35
N ALA A 124 3.58 10.42 -10.36
CA ALA A 124 3.81 10.10 -11.76
C ALA A 124 5.30 10.25 -12.17
N ASP A 125 6.05 11.06 -11.45
CA ASP A 125 7.49 11.27 -11.64
C ASP A 125 8.40 10.37 -10.80
N ASN A 126 7.82 9.33 -10.14
CA ASN A 126 8.58 8.33 -9.37
C ASN A 126 8.53 6.94 -10.05
N PRO A 127 9.25 6.72 -11.17
CA PRO A 127 9.20 5.46 -11.90
C PRO A 127 9.74 4.28 -11.10
N ARG A 128 10.61 4.53 -10.12
CA ARG A 128 11.19 3.49 -9.26
C ARG A 128 10.12 2.86 -8.36
N ALA A 129 9.34 3.68 -7.67
CA ALA A 129 8.23 3.20 -6.84
C ALA A 129 7.17 2.51 -7.70
N GLN A 130 6.82 3.06 -8.86
CA GLN A 130 5.89 2.45 -9.80
C GLN A 130 6.36 1.05 -10.21
N GLN A 131 7.63 0.86 -10.56
CA GLN A 131 8.19 -0.45 -10.90
C GLN A 131 8.14 -1.43 -9.73
N LEU A 132 8.34 -0.95 -8.49
CA LEU A 132 8.18 -1.78 -7.30
C LEU A 132 6.75 -2.32 -7.22
N TYR A 133 5.75 -1.45 -7.31
CA TYR A 133 4.34 -1.83 -7.22
C TYR A 133 3.90 -2.74 -8.37
N LEU A 134 4.33 -2.46 -9.60
CA LEU A 134 4.06 -3.34 -10.75
C LEU A 134 4.60 -4.77 -10.55
N ARG A 135 5.80 -4.92 -9.96
CA ARG A 135 6.35 -6.25 -9.65
C ARG A 135 5.51 -7.01 -8.62
N PHE A 136 4.82 -6.31 -7.74
CA PHE A 136 3.87 -6.89 -6.78
C PHE A 136 2.47 -7.10 -7.38
N GLY A 137 2.27 -6.82 -8.66
CA GLY A 137 1.01 -7.05 -9.35
C GLY A 137 -0.01 -5.91 -9.18
N PHE A 138 0.40 -4.76 -8.65
CA PHE A 138 -0.47 -3.59 -8.68
C PHE A 138 -0.72 -3.15 -10.12
N GLU A 139 -1.93 -2.74 -10.41
CA GLU A 139 -2.36 -2.19 -11.69
C GLU A 139 -2.80 -0.74 -11.51
N GLN A 140 -2.44 0.14 -12.45
CA GLN A 140 -2.93 1.50 -12.45
C GLN A 140 -4.41 1.51 -12.82
N ILE A 141 -5.25 2.09 -11.96
CA ILE A 141 -6.69 2.18 -12.18
C ILE A 141 -7.17 3.61 -12.47
N HIS A 142 -6.41 4.62 -12.06
CA HIS A 142 -6.80 6.02 -12.25
C HIS A 142 -5.59 6.95 -12.19
N ILE A 143 -5.75 8.19 -12.69
CA ILE A 143 -4.80 9.30 -12.54
C ILE A 143 -5.54 10.48 -11.91
N ARG A 144 -5.01 10.99 -10.80
CA ARG A 144 -5.43 12.27 -10.23
C ARG A 144 -4.49 13.36 -10.74
N THR A 145 -4.98 14.19 -11.64
CA THR A 145 -4.19 15.28 -12.22
C THR A 145 -3.92 16.37 -11.20
N ARG A 146 -2.68 16.90 -11.18
CA ARG A 146 -2.24 17.99 -10.29
C ARG A 146 -2.51 17.72 -8.82
N TYR A 147 -2.31 16.49 -8.38
CA TYR A 147 -2.63 16.04 -7.03
C TYR A 147 -1.66 16.59 -5.99
N TYR A 148 -0.36 16.56 -6.29
CA TYR A 148 0.67 17.04 -5.38
C TYR A 148 0.80 18.57 -5.46
N ARG A 149 1.32 19.20 -4.40
CA ARG A 149 1.41 20.66 -4.30
C ARG A 149 2.25 21.31 -5.40
N ASP A 150 3.20 20.59 -5.97
CA ASP A 150 4.01 21.01 -7.11
C ASP A 150 3.31 20.84 -8.48
N GLY A 151 2.08 20.33 -8.47
CA GLY A 151 1.29 20.07 -9.67
C GLY A 151 1.56 18.73 -10.34
N THR A 152 2.37 17.86 -9.74
CA THR A 152 2.59 16.50 -10.24
C THR A 152 1.33 15.66 -10.07
N ASP A 153 1.06 14.80 -11.04
CA ASP A 153 -0.07 13.86 -11.01
C ASP A 153 0.22 12.70 -10.04
N ALA A 154 -0.84 12.13 -9.45
CA ALA A 154 -0.78 10.85 -8.75
C ALA A 154 -1.38 9.73 -9.60
N LEU A 155 -0.68 8.61 -9.65
CA LEU A 155 -1.23 7.36 -10.18
C LEU A 155 -1.87 6.60 -9.02
N ILE A 156 -3.14 6.23 -9.18
CA ILE A 156 -3.83 5.36 -8.24
C ILE A 156 -3.62 3.93 -8.71
N MET A 157 -3.06 3.11 -7.86
CA MET A 157 -2.78 1.71 -8.16
C MET A 157 -3.55 0.79 -7.21
N ARG A 158 -3.96 -0.37 -7.72
CA ARG A 158 -4.76 -1.37 -7.01
C ARG A 158 -4.11 -2.74 -7.14
N LEU A 159 -4.13 -3.49 -6.05
CA LEU A 159 -3.78 -4.90 -5.98
C LEU A 159 -4.98 -5.69 -5.44
N PRO A 160 -5.66 -6.54 -6.24
CA PRO A 160 -6.66 -7.46 -5.73
C PRO A 160 -5.99 -8.53 -4.84
N LEU A 161 -6.58 -8.78 -3.66
CA LEU A 161 -6.10 -9.81 -2.72
C LEU A 161 -6.93 -11.10 -2.80
N VAL A 162 -8.16 -10.99 -3.30
CA VAL A 162 -9.04 -12.12 -3.58
C VAL A 162 -9.09 -12.34 -5.08
N ASP A 163 -9.10 -13.59 -5.52
CA ASP A 163 -9.38 -13.89 -6.91
C ASP A 163 -10.82 -13.42 -7.19
N GLY A 164 -10.95 -12.50 -8.14
CA GLY A 164 -12.27 -12.04 -8.55
C GLY A 164 -13.13 -13.26 -8.88
N LEU A 165 -14.17 -13.47 -8.10
CA LEU A 165 -15.26 -14.33 -8.53
C LEU A 165 -15.64 -13.82 -9.91
N ALA A 166 -15.37 -14.63 -10.94
CA ALA A 166 -15.89 -14.39 -12.26
C ALA A 166 -17.37 -14.08 -12.08
N THR A 167 -17.79 -12.90 -12.49
CA THR A 167 -19.21 -12.58 -12.62
C THR A 167 -19.74 -13.50 -13.71
N GLU A 168 -19.97 -14.77 -13.36
CA GLU A 168 -20.77 -15.66 -14.17
C GLU A 168 -22.20 -15.13 -14.16
N GLY A 169 -22.50 -14.55 -15.33
CA GLY A 169 -23.80 -14.58 -15.96
C GLY A 169 -25.04 -14.52 -15.07
N LEU A 170 -25.56 -13.33 -14.81
CA LEU A 170 -27.01 -13.15 -14.79
C LEU A 170 -27.49 -13.34 -16.25
N ALA A 171 -27.61 -14.61 -16.66
CA ALA A 171 -28.43 -14.96 -17.79
C ALA A 171 -29.87 -14.64 -17.39
N SER A 172 -30.42 -13.63 -18.02
CA SER A 172 -31.84 -13.30 -17.95
C SER A 172 -32.62 -14.42 -18.63
N ASP A 173 -33.12 -15.36 -17.87
CA ASP A 173 -34.26 -16.18 -18.29
C ASP A 173 -35.52 -15.32 -18.21
N GLY A 174 -35.82 -14.70 -19.34
CA GLY A 174 -37.13 -14.11 -19.55
C GLY A 174 -38.19 -15.23 -19.74
N PRO A 175 -39.36 -15.17 -19.08
CA PRO A 175 -40.38 -16.14 -19.29
C PRO A 175 -40.99 -16.02 -20.67
N ALA A 176 -41.03 -17.17 -21.36
CA ALA A 176 -41.77 -17.31 -22.62
C ALA A 176 -43.29 -17.17 -22.30
N THR A 177 -43.88 -16.09 -22.79
CA THR A 177 -45.35 -15.96 -22.83
C THR A 177 -45.88 -16.75 -24.00
N GLU A 178 -46.46 -17.91 -23.72
CA GLU A 178 -47.38 -18.57 -24.62
C GLU A 178 -48.71 -17.77 -24.69
N GLY A 179 -49.02 -17.28 -25.87
CA GLY A 179 -50.33 -16.70 -26.18
C GLY A 179 -51.38 -17.79 -26.48
N PRO A 180 -52.64 -17.59 -26.09
CA PRO A 180 -53.66 -18.58 -26.36
C PRO A 180 -54.16 -18.53 -27.81
N THR A 181 -54.24 -19.71 -28.41
CA THR A 181 -54.99 -19.99 -29.65
C THR A 181 -56.47 -20.01 -29.36
N ALA A 182 -57.24 -19.24 -30.15
CA ALA A 182 -58.62 -19.54 -30.48
C ALA A 182 -58.89 -19.09 -31.92
#